data_2201443520771da9ae305aa988efb1e0
#
_entry.id   2201443520771da9ae305aa988efb1e0
#
_cell.length_a   1.000
_cell.length_b   1.000
_cell.length_c   1.000
_cell.angle_alpha   90.00
_cell.angle_beta   90.00
_cell.angle_gamma   90.00
#
_symmetry.space_group_name_H-M   'P 1'
#
loop_
_entity.id
_entity.type
_entity.pdbx_description
1 polymer ?
#
loop_
_entity_poly.entity_id
_entity_poly.type
_entity_poly.pdbx_seq_one_letter_code
_entity_poly.pdbx_strand_id
1 'polypeptide(L)'
;MAITPDDLRAAGAVIDAAGSVREAAATWRTRDPAMRVLVVDAHDMRDETPALRLGLRSVYLATSNGHCWSVTGQPELATALILTQH
;
A
#
# COMPACT_ATOMS: atom_id res chain seq x y z
N MET A 1 -8.10 1.51 -11.81
CA MET A 1 -7.43 2.80 -11.95
C MET A 1 -6.02 2.70 -11.41
N ALA A 2 -5.05 3.17 -12.17
CA ALA A 2 -3.65 3.02 -11.80
C ALA A 2 -3.21 4.07 -10.79
N ILE A 3 -2.21 3.73 -9.96
CA ILE A 3 -1.57 4.68 -9.06
C ILE A 3 -0.53 5.48 -9.84
N THR A 4 -0.53 6.80 -9.65
CA THR A 4 0.53 7.65 -10.19
C THR A 4 1.67 7.75 -9.17
N PRO A 5 2.89 8.16 -9.60
CA PRO A 5 3.97 8.44 -8.66
C PRO A 5 3.59 9.49 -7.59
N ASP A 6 2.76 10.46 -7.96
CA ASP A 6 2.29 11.47 -6.99
C ASP A 6 1.33 10.86 -5.98
N ASP A 7 0.46 9.93 -6.40
CA ASP A 7 -0.42 9.20 -5.49
C ASP A 7 0.39 8.37 -4.50
N LEU A 8 1.43 7.71 -4.97
CA LEU A 8 2.29 6.90 -4.12
C LEU A 8 3.01 7.78 -3.09
N ARG A 9 3.49 8.95 -3.50
CA ARG A 9 4.14 9.91 -2.61
C ARG A 9 3.16 10.41 -1.55
N ALA A 10 1.93 10.73 -1.96
CA ALA A 10 0.88 11.18 -1.04
C ALA A 10 0.52 10.08 -0.05
N ALA A 11 0.42 8.84 -0.50
CA ALA A 11 0.16 7.70 0.37
C ALA A 11 1.29 7.53 1.39
N GLY A 12 2.53 7.69 0.96
CA GLY A 12 3.69 7.63 1.86
C GLY A 12 3.61 8.67 2.97
N ALA A 13 3.22 9.90 2.64
CA ALA A 13 3.07 10.97 3.64
C ALA A 13 1.98 10.65 4.65
N VAL A 14 0.84 10.10 4.19
CA VAL A 14 -0.26 9.70 5.06
C VAL A 14 0.19 8.58 6.00
N ILE A 15 0.88 7.58 5.46
CA ILE A 15 1.31 6.41 6.23
C ILE A 15 2.36 6.80 7.26
N ASP A 16 3.29 7.67 6.90
CA ASP A 16 4.34 8.11 7.80
C ASP A 16 3.78 8.95 8.96
N ALA A 17 2.77 9.77 8.70
CA ALA A 17 2.18 10.66 9.69
C ALA A 17 1.16 9.98 10.60
N ALA A 18 0.60 8.84 10.21
CA ALA A 18 -0.46 8.18 10.96
C ALA A 18 0.08 7.50 12.21
N GLY A 19 -0.76 7.36 13.23
CA GLY A 19 -0.40 6.69 14.47
C GLY A 19 -0.20 5.17 14.31
N SER A 20 -0.83 4.58 13.28
CA SER A 20 -0.68 3.17 12.96
C SER A 20 -0.97 2.95 11.48
N VAL A 21 -0.58 1.77 10.96
CA VAL A 21 -0.91 1.43 9.57
C VAL A 21 -2.42 1.27 9.38
N ARG A 22 -3.15 0.85 10.40
CA ARG A 22 -4.62 0.75 10.33
C ARG A 22 -5.26 2.12 10.18
N GLU A 23 -4.78 3.12 10.91
CA GLU A 23 -5.24 4.50 10.76
C GLU A 23 -4.90 5.05 9.39
N ALA A 24 -3.69 4.77 8.91
CA ALA A 24 -3.28 5.17 7.57
C ALA A 24 -4.20 4.57 6.51
N ALA A 25 -4.53 3.29 6.63
CA ALA A 25 -5.41 2.62 5.69
C ALA A 25 -6.80 3.25 5.69
N ALA A 26 -7.34 3.54 6.87
CA ALA A 26 -8.65 4.18 6.99
C ALA A 26 -8.66 5.57 6.34
N THR A 27 -7.62 6.36 6.58
CA THR A 27 -7.48 7.69 5.99
C THR A 27 -7.41 7.61 4.47
N TRP A 28 -6.60 6.69 3.95
CA TRP A 28 -6.44 6.55 2.52
C TRP A 28 -7.72 6.07 1.84
N ARG A 29 -8.44 5.14 2.46
CA ARG A 29 -9.73 4.65 1.93
C ARG A 29 -10.73 5.78 1.81
N THR A 30 -10.74 6.70 2.77
CA THR A 30 -11.61 7.88 2.73
C THR A 30 -11.22 8.82 1.61
N ARG A 31 -9.91 9.00 1.41
CA ARG A 31 -9.36 9.89 0.38
C ARG A 31 -9.55 9.36 -1.03
N ASP A 32 -9.39 8.04 -1.20
CA ASP A 32 -9.47 7.39 -2.49
C ASP A 32 -10.23 6.05 -2.36
N PRO A 33 -11.58 6.10 -2.37
CA PRO A 33 -12.39 4.88 -2.20
C PRO A 33 -12.22 3.86 -3.33
N ALA A 34 -11.72 4.27 -4.48
CA ALA A 34 -11.51 3.36 -5.61
C ALA A 34 -10.28 2.46 -5.41
N MET A 35 -9.36 2.87 -4.54
CA MET A 35 -8.13 2.12 -4.28
C MET A 35 -8.33 1.20 -3.08
N ARG A 36 -8.08 -0.09 -3.25
CA ARG A 36 -8.09 -1.03 -2.14
C ARG A 36 -6.84 -0.83 -1.28
N VAL A 37 -7.03 -0.88 0.03
CA VAL A 37 -5.91 -0.80 0.97
C VAL A 37 -6.04 -1.97 1.94
N LEU A 38 -4.99 -2.77 2.01
CA LEU A 38 -4.94 -3.96 2.87
C LEU A 38 -3.84 -3.76 3.90
N VAL A 39 -4.09 -4.21 5.12
CA VAL A 39 -3.08 -4.25 6.17
C VAL A 39 -2.77 -5.72 6.44
N VAL A 40 -1.51 -6.12 6.24
CA VAL A 40 -1.09 -7.49 6.46
C VAL A 40 0.12 -7.51 7.40
N ASP A 41 0.40 -8.68 7.96
CA ASP A 41 1.56 -8.88 8.80
C ASP A 41 2.84 -8.75 7.98
N ALA A 42 3.83 -8.04 8.51
CA ALA A 42 5.11 -7.84 7.84
C ALA A 42 5.80 -9.18 7.51
N HIS A 43 5.61 -10.18 8.36
CA HIS A 43 6.18 -11.50 8.14
C HIS A 43 5.64 -12.15 6.86
N ASP A 44 4.37 -11.92 6.54
CA ASP A 44 3.75 -12.45 5.32
C ASP A 44 4.32 -11.81 4.05
N MET A 45 4.94 -10.64 4.19
CA MET A 45 5.50 -9.91 3.06
C MET A 45 7.04 -9.90 3.05
N ARG A 46 7.67 -10.75 3.86
CA ARG A 46 9.13 -10.73 4.05
C ARG A 46 9.93 -10.98 2.77
N ASP A 47 9.37 -11.73 1.84
CA ASP A 47 10.04 -12.07 0.59
C ASP A 47 9.71 -11.10 -0.55
N GLU A 48 8.90 -10.08 -0.27
CA GLU A 48 8.46 -9.12 -1.26
C GLU A 48 9.25 -7.82 -1.16
N THR A 49 9.38 -7.12 -2.28
CA THR A 49 10.07 -5.83 -2.33
C THR A 49 9.05 -4.70 -2.18
N PRO A 50 9.15 -3.86 -1.13
CA PRO A 50 8.23 -2.75 -0.98
C PRO A 50 8.49 -1.65 -2.00
N ALA A 51 7.42 -0.95 -2.39
CA ALA A 51 7.53 0.25 -3.21
C ALA A 51 8.04 1.44 -2.39
N LEU A 52 7.67 1.49 -1.11
CA LEU A 52 8.15 2.49 -0.18
C LEU A 52 8.49 1.81 1.14
N ARG A 53 9.53 2.33 1.78
CA ARG A 53 9.89 1.92 3.14
C ARG A 53 9.98 3.17 4.00
N LEU A 54 9.18 3.22 5.07
CA LEU A 54 9.02 4.38 5.92
C LEU A 54 9.31 3.97 7.37
N GLY A 55 10.59 3.86 7.70
CA GLY A 55 10.99 3.35 9.01
C GLY A 55 10.57 1.91 9.19
N LEU A 56 9.69 1.65 10.17
CA LEU A 56 9.17 0.31 10.44
C LEU A 56 7.93 -0.05 9.61
N ARG A 57 7.49 0.85 8.75
CA ARG A 57 6.31 0.65 7.91
C ARG A 57 6.73 0.51 6.46
N SER A 58 6.02 -0.33 5.73
CA SER A 58 6.30 -0.56 4.31
C SER A 58 5.00 -0.51 3.52
N VAL A 59 5.12 -0.09 2.26
CA VAL A 59 4.01 -0.02 1.32
C VAL A 59 4.36 -0.86 0.11
N TYR A 60 3.47 -1.78 -0.24
CA TYR A 60 3.62 -2.61 -1.42
C TYR A 60 2.51 -2.26 -2.40
N LEU A 61 2.82 -2.33 -3.68
CA LEU A 61 1.83 -2.19 -4.75
C LEU A 61 1.35 -3.58 -5.14
N ALA A 62 0.06 -3.73 -5.34
CA ALA A 62 -0.51 -5.01 -5.72
C ALA A 62 -1.47 -4.84 -6.89
N THR A 63 -1.61 -5.91 -7.66
CA THR A 63 -2.61 -6.02 -8.71
C THR A 63 -3.45 -7.26 -8.45
N SER A 64 -4.69 -7.27 -8.94
CA SER A 64 -5.61 -8.38 -8.74
C SER A 64 -6.15 -8.87 -10.08
N ASN A 65 -6.28 -10.18 -10.21
CA ASN A 65 -6.88 -10.80 -11.39
C ASN A 65 -8.25 -11.42 -11.10
N GLY A 66 -8.93 -10.94 -10.04
CA GLY A 66 -10.26 -11.38 -9.66
C GLY A 66 -10.28 -12.38 -8.50
N HIS A 67 -9.32 -13.28 -8.39
CA HIS A 67 -9.23 -14.26 -7.31
C HIS A 67 -8.02 -14.07 -6.42
N CYS A 68 -6.89 -13.72 -7.03
CA CYS A 68 -5.63 -13.57 -6.33
C CYS A 68 -5.06 -12.19 -6.59
N TRP A 69 -4.28 -11.70 -5.64
CA TRP A 69 -3.51 -10.49 -5.86
C TRP A 69 -2.02 -10.83 -5.81
N SER A 70 -1.22 -10.02 -6.49
CA SER A 70 0.23 -10.18 -6.57
C SER A 70 0.90 -8.84 -6.39
N VAL A 71 2.09 -8.85 -5.79
CA VAL A 71 2.89 -7.63 -5.69
C VAL A 71 3.42 -7.26 -7.07
N THR A 72 3.34 -5.98 -7.41
CA THR A 72 3.87 -5.46 -8.66
C THR A 72 4.83 -4.31 -8.39
N GLY A 73 5.86 -4.19 -9.21
CA GLY A 73 6.77 -3.05 -9.17
C GLY A 73 6.32 -1.90 -10.06
N GLN A 74 5.19 -2.05 -10.75
CA GLN A 74 4.73 -1.07 -11.73
C GLN A 74 3.50 -0.34 -11.21
N PRO A 75 3.64 0.95 -10.82
CA PRO A 75 2.50 1.70 -10.27
C PRO A 75 1.30 1.76 -11.20
N GLU A 76 1.53 1.80 -12.52
CA GLU A 76 0.45 1.86 -13.50
C GLU A 76 -0.41 0.61 -13.52
N LEU A 77 0.06 -0.51 -12.99
CA LEU A 77 -0.69 -1.76 -12.90
C LEU A 77 -1.34 -1.95 -11.53
N ALA A 78 -1.00 -1.12 -10.56
CA ALA A 78 -1.46 -1.31 -9.19
C ALA A 78 -2.94 -0.98 -9.04
N THR A 79 -3.67 -1.87 -8.37
CA THR A 79 -5.07 -1.69 -8.01
C THR A 79 -5.29 -1.69 -6.50
N ALA A 80 -4.24 -1.94 -5.74
CA ALA A 80 -4.30 -2.01 -4.29
C ALA A 80 -2.96 -1.60 -3.68
N LEU A 81 -3.05 -1.12 -2.44
CA LEU A 81 -1.88 -0.90 -1.58
C LEU A 81 -1.91 -1.92 -0.46
N ILE A 82 -0.74 -2.44 -0.11
CA ILE A 82 -0.59 -3.31 1.05
C ILE A 82 0.34 -2.62 2.03
N LEU A 83 -0.13 -2.46 3.26
CA LEU A 83 0.61 -1.79 4.31
C LEU A 83 1.07 -2.81 5.34
N THR A 84 2.33 -2.71 5.77
CA THR A 84 2.87 -3.54 6.83
C THR A 84 3.56 -2.68 7.87
N GLN A 85 3.65 -3.19 9.08
CA GLN A 85 4.41 -2.57 10.16
C GLN A 85 5.21 -3.65 10.89
N HIS A 86 6.48 -3.38 11.09
CA HIS A 86 7.37 -4.24 11.87
C HIS A 86 7.28 -3.96 13.35
#